data_089269b3591e19ef9f9efb309e25217c
#
_entry.id   089269b3591e19ef9f9efb309e25217c
#
_cell.length_a   1.000
_cell.length_b   1.000
_cell.length_c   1.000
_cell.angle_alpha   90.00
_cell.angle_beta   90.00
_cell.angle_gamma   90.00
#
_symmetry.space_group_name_H-M   'P 1'
#
loop_
_entity.id
_entity.type
_entity.pdbx_description
1 polymer ?
#
loop_
_entity_poly.entity_id
_entity_poly.type
_entity_poly.pdbx_seq_one_letter_code
_entity_poly.pdbx_strand_id
1 'polypeptide(L)'
;NAVESYWNEENGEMKYQIGEGCSIDQVLGQWHADLLNLDKVFDEDKVTSALHSIYKYNFIPDMRNHVNPCRIYGMNGEQGTMICSFPPNRRKPLIPVPYSEETMHGFEYQAASHMIIHGLKEEGETCVRAVRDRYDGYKRNPWNELECGSNYGRSLASYALLLAYSGFVFDMYRKRIGFHPICKDSYLFFWSLDSGFGTVEKEDGKLTLKVLYGSLSLKELE
;
A
#
# COMPACT_ATOMS: atom_id res chain seq x y z
N ASN A 1 -9.22 10.18 39.20
CA ASN A 1 -9.16 10.37 37.74
C ASN A 1 -7.68 10.46 37.35
N ALA A 2 -6.97 9.33 37.41
CA ALA A 2 -5.67 9.27 36.79
C ALA A 2 -5.89 9.33 35.25
N VAL A 3 -5.69 10.48 34.66
CA VAL A 3 -5.29 10.55 33.26
C VAL A 3 -4.03 9.69 33.22
N GLU A 4 -4.15 8.50 32.67
CA GLU A 4 -3.02 7.60 32.54
C GLU A 4 -1.98 8.37 31.71
N SER A 5 -0.92 8.80 32.35
CA SER A 5 0.09 9.63 31.70
C SER A 5 0.72 8.80 30.58
N TYR A 6 0.69 9.29 29.35
CA TYR A 6 1.48 8.73 28.27
C TYR A 6 2.98 8.89 28.51
N TRP A 7 3.35 9.72 29.46
CA TRP A 7 4.72 9.86 29.92
C TRP A 7 5.08 8.72 30.87
N ASN A 8 6.18 8.03 30.58
CA ASN A 8 6.74 7.01 31.45
C ASN A 8 7.84 7.64 32.31
N GLU A 9 7.54 7.90 33.58
CA GLU A 9 8.47 8.52 34.53
C GLU A 9 9.74 7.68 34.74
N GLU A 10 9.61 6.35 34.77
CA GLU A 10 10.74 5.43 35.00
C GLU A 10 11.76 5.51 33.87
N ASN A 11 11.30 5.62 32.64
CA ASN A 11 12.14 5.57 31.46
C ASN A 11 12.40 6.95 30.84
N GLY A 12 11.72 8.00 31.33
CA GLY A 12 11.86 9.37 30.83
C GLY A 12 11.45 9.53 29.36
N GLU A 13 10.43 8.80 28.89
CA GLU A 13 9.97 8.86 27.51
C GLU A 13 8.45 8.72 27.40
N MET A 14 7.90 9.14 26.25
CA MET A 14 6.51 8.91 25.90
C MET A 14 6.27 7.45 25.54
N LYS A 15 5.17 6.87 26.04
CA LYS A 15 4.69 5.54 25.64
C LYS A 15 4.09 5.57 24.24
N TYR A 16 4.04 4.43 23.59
CA TYR A 16 3.34 4.17 22.34
C TYR A 16 3.81 5.04 21.17
N GLN A 17 5.12 5.32 21.13
CA GLN A 17 5.73 6.10 20.07
C GLN A 17 6.34 5.20 18.99
N ILE A 18 6.40 5.74 17.77
CA ILE A 18 7.20 5.20 16.67
C ILE A 18 8.67 5.63 16.87
N GLY A 19 8.91 6.83 17.41
CA GLY A 19 10.25 7.36 17.62
C GLY A 19 11.05 7.46 16.31
N GLU A 20 12.22 6.83 16.27
CA GLU A 20 13.08 6.77 15.08
C GLU A 20 12.78 5.55 14.18
N GLY A 21 11.63 4.93 14.34
CA GLY A 21 11.23 3.77 13.55
C GLY A 21 10.88 4.11 12.10
N CYS A 22 11.04 3.11 11.24
CA CYS A 22 10.60 3.16 9.85
C CYS A 22 9.13 2.73 9.80
N SER A 23 8.20 3.69 9.75
CA SER A 23 6.78 3.40 9.64
C SER A 23 6.36 3.11 8.20
N ILE A 24 5.52 2.10 8.00
CA ILE A 24 5.04 1.69 6.67
C ILE A 24 4.20 2.78 6.00
N ASP A 25 3.55 3.63 6.78
CA ASP A 25 2.64 4.69 6.34
C ASP A 25 3.25 6.09 6.38
N GLN A 26 4.58 6.21 6.55
CA GLN A 26 5.26 7.50 6.73
C GLN A 26 5.07 8.49 5.58
N VAL A 27 4.74 8.00 4.38
CA VAL A 27 4.46 8.80 3.17
C VAL A 27 3.02 8.62 2.66
N LEU A 28 2.08 8.24 3.52
CA LEU A 28 0.68 7.97 3.18
C LEU A 28 -0.01 9.16 2.50
N GLY A 29 0.27 10.39 2.91
CA GLY A 29 -0.29 11.58 2.28
C GLY A 29 0.10 11.72 0.81
N GLN A 30 1.33 11.36 0.45
CA GLN A 30 1.78 11.34 -0.94
C GLN A 30 1.11 10.22 -1.75
N TRP A 31 0.94 9.04 -1.18
CA TRP A 31 0.21 7.95 -1.84
C TRP A 31 -1.20 8.37 -2.28
N HIS A 32 -1.94 9.07 -1.43
CA HIS A 32 -3.25 9.61 -1.79
C HIS A 32 -3.15 10.64 -2.93
N ALA A 33 -2.15 11.53 -2.87
CA ALA A 33 -1.93 12.51 -3.92
C ALA A 33 -1.62 11.85 -5.27
N ASP A 34 -0.75 10.83 -5.27
CA ASP A 34 -0.36 10.10 -6.47
C ASP A 34 -1.55 9.35 -7.09
N LEU A 35 -2.37 8.67 -6.28
CA LEU A 35 -3.56 7.95 -6.76
C LEU A 35 -4.60 8.89 -7.40
N LEU A 36 -4.67 10.13 -6.96
CA LEU A 36 -5.62 11.12 -7.42
C LEU A 36 -5.01 12.10 -8.45
N ASN A 37 -3.76 11.88 -8.84
CA ASN A 37 -3.00 12.76 -9.74
C ASN A 37 -3.02 14.23 -9.26
N LEU A 38 -2.82 14.42 -7.95
CA LEU A 38 -2.68 15.74 -7.33
C LEU A 38 -1.22 16.18 -7.27
N ASP A 39 -1.01 17.45 -6.92
CA ASP A 39 0.32 18.01 -6.72
C ASP A 39 1.12 17.27 -5.63
N LYS A 40 2.44 17.29 -5.75
CA LYS A 40 3.36 16.65 -4.81
C LYS A 40 3.25 17.30 -3.42
N VAL A 41 3.04 16.45 -2.40
CA VAL A 41 3.04 16.84 -0.98
C VAL A 41 4.47 16.86 -0.44
N PHE A 42 5.30 15.93 -0.90
CA PHE A 42 6.70 15.76 -0.50
C PHE A 42 7.62 15.75 -1.70
N ASP A 43 8.91 15.95 -1.43
CA ASP A 43 9.99 15.78 -2.41
C ASP A 43 10.03 14.32 -2.92
N GLU A 44 10.03 14.15 -4.23
CA GLU A 44 9.92 12.84 -4.89
C GLU A 44 11.08 11.89 -4.56
N ASP A 45 12.32 12.42 -4.51
CA ASP A 45 13.50 11.62 -4.18
C ASP A 45 13.41 11.13 -2.72
N LYS A 46 12.87 11.95 -1.83
CA LYS A 46 12.64 11.57 -0.43
C LYS A 46 11.54 10.54 -0.28
N VAL A 47 10.46 10.64 -1.06
CA VAL A 47 9.40 9.63 -1.08
C VAL A 47 9.96 8.30 -1.57
N THR A 48 10.67 8.29 -2.69
CA THR A 48 11.29 7.07 -3.24
C THR A 48 12.29 6.47 -2.25
N SER A 49 13.12 7.30 -1.60
CA SER A 49 14.04 6.84 -0.55
C SER A 49 13.31 6.25 0.66
N ALA A 50 12.17 6.83 1.05
CA ALA A 50 11.35 6.28 2.15
C ALA A 50 10.74 4.92 1.76
N LEU A 51 10.25 4.76 0.53
CA LEU A 51 9.71 3.50 0.03
C LEU A 51 10.78 2.39 -0.03
N HIS A 52 11.98 2.71 -0.49
CA HIS A 52 13.12 1.80 -0.41
C HIS A 52 13.43 1.40 1.04
N SER A 53 13.36 2.34 1.97
CA SER A 53 13.59 2.08 3.39
C SER A 53 12.51 1.19 3.99
N ILE A 54 11.25 1.41 3.62
CA ILE A 54 10.13 0.56 4.04
C ILE A 54 10.36 -0.88 3.57
N TYR A 55 10.66 -1.09 2.29
CA TYR A 55 10.95 -2.45 1.82
C TYR A 55 12.16 -3.05 2.54
N LYS A 56 13.25 -2.33 2.62
CA LYS A 56 14.52 -2.80 3.21
C LYS A 56 14.40 -3.20 4.67
N TYR A 57 13.65 -2.45 5.47
CA TYR A 57 13.64 -2.61 6.93
C TYR A 57 12.38 -3.25 7.47
N ASN A 58 11.25 -3.13 6.78
CA ASN A 58 9.98 -3.66 7.26
C ASN A 58 9.60 -4.99 6.62
N PHE A 59 10.12 -5.33 5.43
CA PHE A 59 9.79 -6.59 4.80
C PHE A 59 10.50 -7.75 5.52
N ILE A 60 9.70 -8.75 5.89
CA ILE A 60 10.16 -9.98 6.58
C ILE A 60 10.04 -11.13 5.60
N PRO A 61 11.16 -11.70 5.14
CA PRO A 61 11.15 -12.80 4.18
C PRO A 61 10.81 -14.17 4.79
N ASP A 62 10.84 -14.28 6.12
CA ASP A 62 10.55 -15.49 6.87
C ASP A 62 10.20 -15.15 8.32
N MET A 63 8.97 -15.47 8.73
CA MET A 63 8.46 -15.10 10.06
C MET A 63 8.78 -16.12 11.17
N ARG A 64 9.55 -17.19 10.90
CA ARG A 64 9.88 -18.19 11.93
C ARG A 64 10.57 -17.62 13.16
N ASN A 65 11.35 -16.57 12.99
CA ASN A 65 12.06 -15.89 14.08
C ASN A 65 11.46 -14.49 14.38
N HIS A 66 10.33 -14.15 13.77
CA HIS A 66 9.67 -12.89 14.02
C HIS A 66 8.80 -12.98 15.26
N VAL A 67 9.06 -12.10 16.23
CA VAL A 67 8.26 -12.00 17.45
C VAL A 67 7.21 -10.93 17.28
N ASN A 68 5.95 -11.34 17.33
CA ASN A 68 4.81 -10.43 17.31
C ASN A 68 4.10 -10.48 18.67
N PRO A 69 4.20 -9.43 19.49
CA PRO A 69 3.63 -9.44 20.84
C PRO A 69 2.13 -9.18 20.89
N CYS A 70 1.48 -8.82 19.77
CA CYS A 70 0.08 -8.47 19.73
C CYS A 70 -0.71 -9.45 18.81
N ARG A 71 -1.28 -8.98 17.71
CA ARG A 71 -2.09 -9.81 16.81
C ARG A 71 -1.23 -10.48 15.75
N ILE A 72 -1.47 -11.76 15.49
CA ILE A 72 -0.66 -12.56 14.56
C ILE A 72 -1.40 -12.68 13.23
N TYR A 73 -0.91 -12.00 12.20
CA TYR A 73 -1.43 -12.04 10.83
C TYR A 73 -0.56 -12.85 9.85
N GLY A 74 0.62 -13.21 10.26
CA GLY A 74 1.54 -14.07 9.55
C GLY A 74 2.42 -14.85 10.52
N MET A 75 2.85 -16.05 10.15
CA MET A 75 3.64 -16.94 11.00
C MET A 75 4.48 -17.93 10.21
N ASN A 76 5.37 -18.65 10.90
CA ASN A 76 6.20 -19.69 10.30
C ASN A 76 7.04 -19.17 9.11
N GLY A 77 7.07 -19.92 8.02
CA GLY A 77 7.77 -19.52 6.79
C GLY A 77 7.01 -18.51 5.91
N GLU A 78 5.99 -17.84 6.44
CA GLU A 78 5.28 -16.79 5.72
C GLU A 78 6.10 -15.50 5.65
N GLN A 79 5.73 -14.65 4.70
CA GLN A 79 6.34 -13.35 4.46
C GLN A 79 5.35 -12.23 4.73
N GLY A 80 5.85 -11.03 4.96
CA GLY A 80 5.01 -9.84 5.11
C GLY A 80 5.81 -8.58 5.42
N THR A 81 5.13 -7.45 5.41
CA THR A 81 5.72 -6.15 5.72
C THR A 81 5.15 -5.63 7.03
N MET A 82 5.98 -5.49 8.05
CA MET A 82 5.53 -5.02 9.37
C MET A 82 5.24 -3.51 9.37
N ILE A 83 4.43 -3.10 10.31
CA ILE A 83 4.01 -1.69 10.45
C ILE A 83 5.18 -0.77 10.73
N CYS A 84 6.08 -1.14 11.64
CA CYS A 84 7.21 -0.29 11.98
C CYS A 84 8.40 -1.12 12.44
N SER A 85 9.51 -0.95 11.75
CA SER A 85 10.80 -1.50 12.15
C SER A 85 11.68 -0.44 12.80
N PHE A 86 12.70 -0.91 13.51
CA PHE A 86 13.71 -0.04 14.09
C PHE A 86 15.08 -0.40 13.47
N PRO A 87 15.52 0.34 12.44
CA PRO A 87 16.74 0.05 11.71
C PRO A 87 17.98 0.08 12.63
N PRO A 88 19.09 -0.57 12.28
CA PRO A 88 20.34 -0.50 13.02
C PRO A 88 20.75 0.96 13.28
N ASN A 89 21.21 1.24 14.51
CA ASN A 89 21.57 2.57 14.99
C ASN A 89 20.38 3.55 15.18
N ARG A 90 19.15 3.06 15.14
CA ARG A 90 17.95 3.81 15.51
C ARG A 90 17.43 3.33 16.85
N ARG A 91 17.04 4.27 17.72
CA ARG A 91 16.54 3.94 19.05
C ARG A 91 15.10 3.41 18.93
N LYS A 92 14.89 2.16 19.39
CA LYS A 92 13.54 1.64 19.64
C LYS A 92 13.04 2.20 20.97
N PRO A 93 11.84 2.82 21.04
CA PRO A 93 11.21 3.18 22.30
C PRO A 93 11.05 1.95 23.22
N LEU A 94 11.14 2.12 24.53
CA LEU A 94 10.92 1.02 25.48
C LEU A 94 9.50 0.49 25.43
N ILE A 95 8.54 1.40 25.21
CA ILE A 95 7.14 1.07 25.01
C ILE A 95 6.72 1.60 23.64
N PRO A 96 7.03 0.89 22.55
CA PRO A 96 6.65 1.31 21.22
C PRO A 96 5.14 1.18 21.01
N VAL A 97 4.64 1.66 19.87
CA VAL A 97 3.25 1.41 19.46
C VAL A 97 2.99 -0.10 19.46
N PRO A 98 1.92 -0.60 20.11
CA PRO A 98 1.74 -2.04 20.37
C PRO A 98 1.71 -2.92 19.13
N TYR A 99 1.26 -2.38 17.99
CA TYR A 99 1.12 -3.08 16.72
C TYR A 99 2.30 -2.85 15.75
N SER A 100 3.42 -2.31 16.21
CA SER A 100 4.60 -2.03 15.36
C SER A 100 5.09 -3.24 14.58
N GLU A 101 5.03 -4.42 15.17
CA GLU A 101 5.56 -5.67 14.61
C GLU A 101 4.50 -6.53 13.91
N GLU A 102 3.26 -6.03 13.77
CA GLU A 102 2.20 -6.69 13.01
C GLU A 102 2.37 -6.49 11.50
N THR A 103 1.86 -7.46 10.72
CA THR A 103 1.79 -7.39 9.26
C THR A 103 0.33 -7.19 8.84
N MET A 104 -0.08 -5.94 8.78
CA MET A 104 -1.46 -5.58 8.42
C MET A 104 -1.59 -5.42 6.90
N HIS A 105 -2.30 -6.33 6.26
CA HIS A 105 -2.40 -6.40 4.79
C HIS A 105 -2.88 -5.10 4.13
N GLY A 106 -3.73 -4.31 4.78
CA GLY A 106 -4.16 -3.02 4.23
C GLY A 106 -3.00 -2.04 4.06
N PHE A 107 -2.11 -1.94 5.03
CA PHE A 107 -0.89 -1.15 4.94
C PHE A 107 0.12 -1.77 3.96
N GLU A 108 0.20 -3.10 3.91
CA GLU A 108 1.06 -3.79 2.96
C GLU A 108 0.65 -3.49 1.52
N TYR A 109 -0.64 -3.52 1.18
CA TYR A 109 -1.16 -3.13 -0.15
C TYR A 109 -0.94 -1.65 -0.46
N GLN A 110 -1.14 -0.78 0.54
CA GLN A 110 -0.88 0.65 0.40
C GLN A 110 0.58 0.91 0.04
N ALA A 111 1.53 0.38 0.83
CA ALA A 111 2.95 0.55 0.58
C ALA A 111 3.39 -0.09 -0.74
N ALA A 112 2.88 -1.30 -1.06
CA ALA A 112 3.18 -2.00 -2.30
C ALA A 112 2.73 -1.23 -3.53
N SER A 113 1.49 -0.72 -3.55
CA SER A 113 1.00 0.09 -4.68
C SER A 113 1.77 1.39 -4.83
N HIS A 114 2.18 2.02 -3.72
CA HIS A 114 3.01 3.22 -3.74
C HIS A 114 4.43 2.94 -4.28
N MET A 115 5.04 1.82 -3.89
CA MET A 115 6.30 1.34 -4.46
C MET A 115 6.20 1.18 -5.97
N ILE A 116 5.13 0.56 -6.46
CA ILE A 116 4.91 0.34 -7.89
C ILE A 116 4.78 1.67 -8.64
N ILE A 117 4.03 2.64 -8.11
CA ILE A 117 3.88 3.99 -8.69
C ILE A 117 5.25 4.68 -8.82
N HIS A 118 6.13 4.51 -7.84
CA HIS A 118 7.48 5.09 -7.82
C HIS A 118 8.55 4.21 -8.50
N GLY A 119 8.17 3.25 -9.33
CA GLY A 119 9.08 2.44 -10.13
C GLY A 119 9.75 1.27 -9.40
N LEU A 120 9.43 1.04 -8.12
CA LEU A 120 9.89 -0.09 -7.32
C LEU A 120 8.96 -1.30 -7.51
N LYS A 121 8.83 -1.73 -8.77
CA LYS A 121 7.84 -2.73 -9.17
C LYS A 121 8.08 -4.08 -8.49
N GLU A 122 9.31 -4.56 -8.49
CA GLU A 122 9.66 -5.90 -7.95
C GLU A 122 9.44 -5.96 -6.44
N GLU A 123 9.79 -4.91 -5.72
CA GLU A 123 9.57 -4.78 -4.29
C GLU A 123 8.08 -4.76 -3.96
N GLY A 124 7.31 -3.93 -4.68
CA GLY A 124 5.86 -3.84 -4.51
C GLY A 124 5.17 -5.17 -4.81
N GLU A 125 5.50 -5.84 -5.93
CA GLU A 125 4.95 -7.17 -6.26
C GLU A 125 5.31 -8.22 -5.22
N THR A 126 6.52 -8.17 -4.65
CA THR A 126 6.94 -9.08 -3.58
C THR A 126 6.07 -8.88 -2.33
N CYS A 127 5.80 -7.64 -1.94
CA CYS A 127 4.89 -7.34 -0.82
C CYS A 127 3.47 -7.85 -1.09
N VAL A 128 2.93 -7.62 -2.29
CA VAL A 128 1.59 -8.12 -2.67
C VAL A 128 1.54 -9.65 -2.61
N ARG A 129 2.54 -10.32 -3.18
CA ARG A 129 2.64 -11.78 -3.17
C ARG A 129 2.70 -12.32 -1.75
N ALA A 130 3.48 -11.70 -0.87
CA ALA A 130 3.57 -12.07 0.54
C ALA A 130 2.19 -12.04 1.23
N VAL A 131 1.35 -11.06 0.95
CA VAL A 131 -0.03 -11.04 1.45
C VAL A 131 -0.84 -12.17 0.84
N ARG A 132 -0.86 -12.31 -0.49
CA ARG A 132 -1.71 -13.32 -1.17
C ARG A 132 -1.34 -14.74 -0.80
N ASP A 133 -0.07 -15.04 -0.63
CA ASP A 133 0.42 -16.37 -0.22
C ASP A 133 -0.01 -16.75 1.20
N ARG A 134 -0.36 -15.77 2.05
CA ARG A 134 -0.96 -16.02 3.36
C ARG A 134 -2.45 -16.38 3.28
N TYR A 135 -3.13 -15.95 2.21
CA TYR A 135 -4.58 -16.11 1.98
C TYR A 135 -4.85 -16.84 0.65
N ASP A 136 -4.16 -17.94 0.44
CA ASP A 136 -4.14 -18.70 -0.81
C ASP A 136 -5.33 -19.66 -0.99
N GLY A 137 -6.25 -19.71 -0.02
CA GLY A 137 -7.39 -20.63 -0.01
C GLY A 137 -7.08 -21.98 0.63
N TYR A 138 -5.80 -22.30 0.83
CA TYR A 138 -5.35 -23.50 1.54
C TYR A 138 -5.02 -23.20 3.01
N LYS A 139 -4.22 -22.16 3.25
CA LYS A 139 -3.86 -21.73 4.60
C LYS A 139 -4.96 -20.90 5.27
N ARG A 140 -5.50 -19.93 4.53
CA ARG A 140 -6.57 -19.03 5.02
C ARG A 140 -7.54 -18.71 3.88
N ASN A 141 -8.73 -18.22 4.28
CA ASN A 141 -9.77 -17.82 3.34
C ASN A 141 -9.31 -16.66 2.44
N PRO A 142 -9.28 -16.84 1.10
CA PRO A 142 -8.80 -15.81 0.15
C PRO A 142 -9.76 -14.61 0.02
N TRP A 143 -10.97 -14.74 0.52
CA TRP A 143 -12.02 -13.71 0.46
C TRP A 143 -12.20 -12.97 1.78
N ASN A 144 -11.41 -13.29 2.78
CA ASN A 144 -11.48 -12.69 4.11
C ASN A 144 -10.06 -12.52 4.68
N GLU A 145 -9.38 -11.49 4.23
CA GLU A 145 -8.08 -11.11 4.77
C GLU A 145 -8.28 -10.45 6.15
N LEU A 146 -7.73 -11.08 7.18
CA LEU A 146 -7.92 -10.66 8.56
C LEU A 146 -7.03 -9.45 8.92
N GLU A 147 -7.67 -8.41 9.42
CA GLU A 147 -6.99 -7.30 10.06
C GLU A 147 -7.90 -6.68 11.12
N CYS A 148 -7.45 -6.60 12.36
CA CYS A 148 -8.23 -6.10 13.50
C CYS A 148 -9.60 -6.80 13.71
N GLY A 149 -9.82 -7.92 13.06
CA GLY A 149 -11.08 -8.67 12.96
C GLY A 149 -11.42 -8.99 11.52
N SER A 150 -12.45 -9.85 11.33
CA SER A 150 -12.77 -10.41 10.01
C SER A 150 -13.48 -9.46 9.05
N ASN A 151 -13.93 -8.29 9.51
CA ASN A 151 -14.74 -7.37 8.70
C ASN A 151 -14.16 -5.95 8.66
N TYR A 152 -12.87 -5.81 8.84
CA TYR A 152 -12.27 -4.47 8.93
C TYR A 152 -12.21 -3.74 7.57
N GLY A 153 -12.15 -4.46 6.48
CA GLY A 153 -12.27 -3.92 5.11
C GLY A 153 -11.05 -3.16 4.58
N ARG A 154 -9.94 -3.07 5.34
CA ARG A 154 -8.76 -2.32 4.91
C ARG A 154 -8.02 -2.97 3.72
N SER A 155 -8.29 -4.23 3.43
CA SER A 155 -7.87 -4.92 2.19
C SER A 155 -8.32 -4.21 0.92
N LEU A 156 -9.33 -3.33 1.00
CA LEU A 156 -9.73 -2.44 -0.12
C LEU A 156 -8.58 -1.58 -0.65
N ALA A 157 -7.52 -1.34 0.13
CA ALA A 157 -6.30 -0.68 -0.35
C ALA A 157 -5.66 -1.42 -1.55
N SER A 158 -5.97 -2.72 -1.75
CA SER A 158 -5.53 -3.49 -2.91
C SER A 158 -6.05 -2.96 -4.24
N TYR A 159 -7.18 -2.24 -4.26
CA TYR A 159 -7.70 -1.60 -5.48
C TYR A 159 -6.74 -0.53 -6.04
N ALA A 160 -5.89 0.05 -5.20
CA ALA A 160 -4.85 0.97 -5.66
C ALA A 160 -3.85 0.31 -6.61
N LEU A 161 -3.71 -1.02 -6.59
CA LEU A 161 -2.88 -1.75 -7.54
C LEU A 161 -3.40 -1.59 -8.99
N LEU A 162 -4.72 -1.52 -9.18
CA LEU A 162 -5.31 -1.27 -10.50
C LEU A 162 -4.85 0.08 -11.05
N LEU A 163 -4.82 1.11 -10.21
CA LEU A 163 -4.35 2.45 -10.58
C LEU A 163 -2.84 2.47 -10.79
N ALA A 164 -2.07 1.80 -9.91
CA ALA A 164 -0.62 1.73 -10.01
C ALA A 164 -0.15 1.05 -11.32
N TYR A 165 -0.82 -0.02 -11.76
CA TYR A 165 -0.47 -0.73 -12.99
C TYR A 165 -0.98 -0.03 -14.25
N SER A 166 -2.19 0.52 -14.22
CA SER A 166 -2.79 1.19 -15.37
C SER A 166 -2.28 2.61 -15.58
N GLY A 167 -1.76 3.25 -14.51
CA GLY A 167 -1.46 4.67 -14.51
C GLY A 167 -2.70 5.50 -14.88
N PHE A 168 -3.90 5.04 -14.49
CA PHE A 168 -5.14 5.74 -14.80
C PHE A 168 -5.19 7.09 -14.10
N VAL A 169 -5.34 8.14 -14.89
CA VAL A 169 -5.52 9.50 -14.43
C VAL A 169 -6.82 10.07 -14.98
N PHE A 170 -7.46 10.98 -14.25
CA PHE A 170 -8.69 11.60 -14.68
C PHE A 170 -8.85 13.02 -14.14
N ASP A 171 -9.41 13.88 -14.96
CA ASP A 171 -9.89 15.22 -14.61
C ASP A 171 -11.26 15.43 -15.29
N MET A 172 -12.31 15.06 -14.59
CA MET A 172 -13.65 15.10 -15.17
C MET A 172 -14.22 16.52 -15.27
N TYR A 173 -13.66 17.49 -14.56
CA TYR A 173 -13.97 18.89 -14.78
C TYR A 173 -13.52 19.34 -16.18
N ARG A 174 -12.32 18.93 -16.60
CA ARG A 174 -11.79 19.16 -17.95
C ARG A 174 -12.24 18.12 -18.97
N LYS A 175 -12.94 17.07 -18.54
CA LYS A 175 -13.33 15.91 -19.34
C LYS A 175 -12.13 15.19 -19.98
N ARG A 176 -11.10 14.98 -19.17
CA ARG A 176 -9.86 14.31 -19.57
C ARG A 176 -9.69 13.02 -18.77
N ILE A 177 -9.26 11.96 -19.45
CA ILE A 177 -8.71 10.75 -18.83
C ILE A 177 -7.42 10.39 -19.54
N GLY A 178 -6.56 9.63 -18.84
CA GLY A 178 -5.30 9.14 -19.40
C GLY A 178 -4.89 7.81 -18.79
N PHE A 179 -3.96 7.13 -19.47
CA PHE A 179 -3.42 5.86 -19.03
C PHE A 179 -1.90 5.84 -19.24
N HIS A 180 -1.15 5.70 -18.15
CA HIS A 180 0.30 5.65 -18.15
C HIS A 180 0.78 4.29 -17.61
N PRO A 181 0.47 3.17 -18.32
CA PRO A 181 0.68 1.85 -17.80
C PRO A 181 2.16 1.49 -17.64
N ILE A 182 2.46 0.67 -16.64
CA ILE A 182 3.78 0.12 -16.42
C ILE A 182 4.15 -0.82 -17.57
N CYS A 183 3.20 -1.65 -18.04
CA CYS A 183 3.35 -2.50 -19.22
C CYS A 183 3.02 -1.69 -20.47
N LYS A 184 3.95 -1.63 -21.45
CA LYS A 184 3.81 -0.77 -22.64
C LYS A 184 3.40 -1.52 -23.91
N ASP A 185 3.62 -2.83 -23.98
CA ASP A 185 3.43 -3.59 -25.22
C ASP A 185 1.97 -3.96 -25.47
N SER A 186 1.37 -4.72 -24.57
CA SER A 186 -0.04 -5.07 -24.60
C SER A 186 -0.61 -5.03 -23.19
N TYR A 187 -1.86 -4.59 -23.05
CA TYR A 187 -2.55 -4.54 -21.76
C TYR A 187 -4.06 -4.48 -21.91
N LEU A 188 -4.74 -4.89 -20.87
CA LEU A 188 -6.18 -4.72 -20.67
C LEU A 188 -6.40 -4.24 -19.24
N PHE A 189 -6.89 -3.02 -19.05
CA PHE A 189 -7.19 -2.44 -17.75
C PHE A 189 -8.64 -2.05 -17.62
N PHE A 190 -9.14 -2.11 -16.40
CA PHE A 190 -10.44 -1.59 -16.01
C PHE A 190 -10.31 -0.11 -15.65
N TRP A 191 -11.32 0.69 -15.98
CA TRP A 191 -11.48 2.06 -15.49
C TRP A 191 -12.90 2.28 -14.97
N SER A 192 -13.06 3.18 -13.99
CA SER A 192 -14.36 3.54 -13.42
C SER A 192 -14.40 5.02 -13.06
N LEU A 193 -15.52 5.65 -13.37
CA LEU A 193 -15.88 7.02 -13.06
C LEU A 193 -17.30 7.05 -12.52
N ASP A 194 -17.78 8.20 -12.06
CA ASP A 194 -19.16 8.38 -11.57
C ASP A 194 -20.23 8.10 -12.65
N SER A 195 -19.93 8.45 -13.90
CA SER A 195 -20.86 8.32 -15.03
C SER A 195 -20.86 6.96 -15.72
N GLY A 196 -19.87 6.10 -15.43
CA GLY A 196 -19.77 4.79 -16.05
C GLY A 196 -18.41 4.12 -15.83
N PHE A 197 -18.30 2.90 -16.33
CA PHE A 197 -17.07 2.13 -16.29
C PHE A 197 -16.85 1.31 -17.55
N GLY A 198 -15.60 0.87 -17.73
CA GLY A 198 -15.24 0.10 -18.90
C GLY A 198 -13.82 -0.43 -18.87
N THR A 199 -13.28 -0.70 -20.05
CA THR A 199 -11.92 -1.18 -20.23
C THR A 199 -11.15 -0.33 -21.21
N VAL A 200 -9.84 -0.29 -21.04
CA VAL A 200 -8.89 0.18 -22.04
C VAL A 200 -7.97 -0.99 -22.41
N GLU A 201 -7.83 -1.23 -23.69
CA GLU A 201 -7.03 -2.31 -24.23
C GLU A 201 -6.03 -1.76 -25.24
N LYS A 202 -4.79 -2.24 -25.15
CA LYS A 202 -3.79 -2.04 -26.18
C LYS A 202 -3.33 -3.38 -26.70
N GLU A 203 -3.54 -3.62 -27.99
CA GLU A 203 -3.09 -4.82 -28.69
C GLU A 203 -2.60 -4.42 -30.08
N ASP A 204 -1.45 -4.96 -30.50
CA ASP A 204 -0.81 -4.67 -31.79
C ASP A 204 -0.68 -3.15 -32.11
N GLY A 205 -0.37 -2.37 -31.10
CA GLY A 205 -0.23 -0.90 -31.20
C GLY A 205 -1.57 -0.13 -31.29
N LYS A 206 -2.70 -0.83 -31.34
CA LYS A 206 -4.03 -0.21 -31.37
C LYS A 206 -4.57 -0.04 -29.96
N LEU A 207 -4.97 1.19 -29.61
CA LEU A 207 -5.66 1.50 -28.37
C LEU A 207 -7.18 1.44 -28.58
N THR A 208 -7.88 0.72 -27.74
CA THR A 208 -9.34 0.59 -27.74
C THR A 208 -9.90 0.94 -26.37
N LEU A 209 -10.71 1.98 -26.28
CA LEU A 209 -11.45 2.36 -25.08
C LEU A 209 -12.89 1.87 -25.22
N LYS A 210 -13.36 1.05 -24.28
CA LYS A 210 -14.70 0.47 -24.30
C LYS A 210 -15.47 0.88 -23.06
N VAL A 211 -16.69 1.41 -23.26
CA VAL A 211 -17.66 1.64 -22.18
C VAL A 211 -18.51 0.38 -22.03
N LEU A 212 -18.50 -0.21 -20.85
CA LEU A 212 -19.28 -1.42 -20.53
C LEU A 212 -20.61 -1.08 -19.86
N TYR A 213 -20.66 0.02 -19.13
CA TYR A 213 -21.86 0.52 -18.47
C TYR A 213 -21.83 2.03 -18.35
N GLY A 214 -22.99 2.67 -18.42
CA GLY A 214 -23.14 4.12 -18.31
C GLY A 214 -22.73 4.86 -19.58
N SER A 215 -22.15 6.05 -19.41
CA SER A 215 -21.70 6.90 -20.51
C SER A 215 -20.36 7.55 -20.18
N LEU A 216 -19.61 7.89 -21.22
CA LEU A 216 -18.35 8.60 -21.10
C LEU A 216 -18.35 9.77 -22.10
N SER A 217 -18.18 10.99 -21.59
CA SER A 217 -18.06 12.19 -22.41
C SER A 217 -16.69 12.81 -22.19
N LEU A 218 -15.82 12.72 -23.20
CA LEU A 218 -14.45 13.22 -23.13
C LEU A 218 -14.20 14.36 -24.12
N LYS A 219 -13.26 15.24 -23.76
CA LYS A 219 -12.60 16.19 -24.67
C LYS A 219 -11.19 15.72 -25.00
N GLU A 220 -10.58 14.94 -24.10
CA GLU A 220 -9.17 14.53 -24.22
C GLU A 220 -8.99 13.11 -23.69
N LEU A 221 -8.24 12.30 -24.43
CA LEU A 221 -7.74 10.98 -24.03
C LEU A 221 -6.23 10.99 -24.19
N GLU A 222 -5.50 10.76 -23.09
CA GLU A 222 -4.05 10.78 -23.00
C GLU A 222 -3.45 9.37 -22.86
#